data_5b5c5483867687ba0f9fbea73abca739
#
_entry.id   5b5c5483867687ba0f9fbea73abca739
#
_cell.length_a   1.000
_cell.length_b   1.000
_cell.length_c   1.000
_cell.angle_alpha   90.00
_cell.angle_beta   90.00
_cell.angle_gamma   90.00
#
_symmetry.space_group_name_H-M   'P 1'
#
loop_
_entity.id
_entity.type
_entity.pdbx_description
1 polymer ?
#
loop_
_entity_poly.entity_id
_entity_poly.type
_entity_poly.pdbx_seq_one_letter_code
_entity_poly.pdbx_strand_id
1 'polypeptide(L)'
;MTIDPRESSLAPQQLTNTRLKIAPTRRLQRNQEGIPTKERLIVTAIAAIALIYLAGAVTLLYLLAALWPPAGSAQSTITFFHFCWTLDAEVRLIWLVVTASALGSFIHTATSFVTYAGNRDLAPSWLGWYMLRPAIGAALALIFYFAIRGGVFAGSAPEQNLNPFGIAAFSGMVGMFSKQATEKLRKVFDTIFS
;
A
#
# COMPACT_ATOMS: atom_id res chain seq x y z
N MET A 1 56.83 -55.66 34.12
CA MET A 1 55.62 -54.81 34.02
C MET A 1 54.79 -55.40 32.89
N THR A 2 54.03 -56.42 33.26
CA THR A 2 53.24 -57.29 32.33
C THR A 2 51.82 -56.76 32.26
N ILE A 3 51.41 -56.35 31.06
CA ILE A 3 50.08 -55.88 30.76
C ILE A 3 49.15 -57.08 30.51
N ASP A 4 48.08 -57.21 31.28
CA ASP A 4 47.11 -58.31 31.20
C ASP A 4 46.21 -58.12 29.94
N PRO A 5 46.11 -59.18 29.07
CA PRO A 5 45.36 -59.03 27.81
C PRO A 5 43.89 -59.30 27.90
N ARG A 6 43.23 -59.18 29.04
CA ARG A 6 41.78 -59.53 29.21
C ARG A 6 40.79 -58.38 29.21
N GLU A 7 41.19 -57.13 29.03
CA GLU A 7 40.25 -56.01 29.02
C GLU A 7 39.85 -55.48 27.65
N SER A 8 40.11 -56.13 26.55
CA SER A 8 39.80 -55.60 25.22
C SER A 8 38.57 -56.22 24.51
N SER A 9 37.63 -56.85 25.25
CA SER A 9 36.55 -57.61 24.61
C SER A 9 35.11 -57.21 25.01
N LEU A 10 34.84 -56.05 25.62
CA LEU A 10 33.49 -55.70 25.99
C LEU A 10 33.16 -54.23 25.75
N ALA A 11 33.15 -53.77 24.50
CA ALA A 11 32.37 -52.62 24.13
C ALA A 11 32.47 -52.27 22.64
N PRO A 12 31.67 -52.78 21.76
CA PRO A 12 31.01 -51.90 20.78
C PRO A 12 29.53 -52.16 20.50
N GLN A 13 28.89 -53.09 21.18
CA GLN A 13 27.49 -53.43 20.80
C GLN A 13 26.37 -52.67 21.56
N GLN A 14 26.67 -51.94 22.62
CA GLN A 14 25.61 -51.22 23.35
C GLN A 14 25.40 -49.77 22.91
N LEU A 15 26.28 -49.18 22.10
CA LEU A 15 26.14 -47.80 21.65
C LEU A 15 25.29 -47.63 20.39
N THR A 16 25.01 -48.70 19.65
CA THR A 16 24.24 -48.66 18.42
C THR A 16 22.73 -48.73 18.65
N ASN A 17 22.27 -49.26 19.76
CA ASN A 17 20.83 -49.39 20.04
C ASN A 17 20.15 -48.16 20.72
N THR A 18 20.93 -47.26 21.26
CA THR A 18 20.40 -46.07 21.93
C THR A 18 20.16 -44.88 20.98
N ARG A 19 20.76 -44.88 19.79
CA ARG A 19 20.61 -43.79 18.81
C ARG A 19 19.43 -43.92 17.86
N LEU A 20 18.74 -45.03 17.81
CA LEU A 20 17.64 -45.25 16.84
C LEU A 20 16.24 -44.98 17.40
N LYS A 21 16.11 -44.51 18.65
CA LYS A 21 14.78 -44.31 19.28
C LYS A 21 14.34 -42.85 19.49
N ILE A 22 15.09 -41.86 19.05
CA ILE A 22 14.80 -40.45 19.42
C ILE A 22 14.62 -39.54 18.21
N ALA A 23 14.02 -39.90 17.12
CA ALA A 23 13.72 -38.79 16.21
C ALA A 23 12.73 -38.95 15.05
N PRO A 24 11.66 -39.70 15.06
CA PRO A 24 10.64 -39.34 14.08
C PRO A 24 9.31 -38.81 14.65
N THR A 25 9.05 -38.97 15.93
CA THR A 25 7.73 -38.66 16.47
C THR A 25 7.43 -37.18 16.73
N ARG A 26 8.45 -36.34 17.01
CA ARG A 26 8.22 -34.91 17.25
C ARG A 26 7.91 -34.08 15.98
N ARG A 27 8.41 -34.49 14.82
CA ARG A 27 8.10 -33.79 13.55
C ARG A 27 6.71 -34.08 13.03
N LEU A 28 6.20 -35.28 13.25
CA LEU A 28 4.87 -35.69 12.80
C LEU A 28 3.77 -35.17 13.72
N GLN A 29 4.03 -35.01 15.03
CA GLN A 29 3.09 -34.40 15.96
C GLN A 29 2.94 -32.89 15.74
N ARG A 30 3.97 -32.17 15.29
CA ARG A 30 3.89 -30.74 15.00
C ARG A 30 2.99 -30.41 13.80
N ASN A 31 2.76 -31.37 12.91
CA ASN A 31 1.88 -31.19 11.75
C ASN A 31 0.40 -31.47 12.06
N GLN A 32 0.06 -31.99 13.25
CA GLN A 32 -1.32 -32.21 13.70
C GLN A 32 -1.81 -31.17 14.71
N GLU A 33 -0.92 -30.39 15.30
CA GLU A 33 -1.31 -29.22 16.08
C GLU A 33 -1.75 -28.15 15.08
N GLY A 34 -3.08 -28.01 14.91
CA GLY A 34 -3.66 -26.96 14.06
C GLY A 34 -3.09 -25.61 14.44
N ILE A 35 -2.92 -24.73 13.45
CA ILE A 35 -2.41 -23.35 13.60
C ILE A 35 -2.99 -22.77 14.90
N PRO A 36 -2.14 -22.32 15.85
CA PRO A 36 -2.61 -21.79 17.14
C PRO A 36 -3.61 -20.66 16.91
N THR A 37 -4.64 -20.60 17.74
CA THR A 37 -5.78 -19.66 17.56
C THR A 37 -5.35 -18.22 17.33
N LYS A 38 -4.24 -17.80 17.96
CA LYS A 38 -3.64 -16.47 17.76
C LYS A 38 -3.10 -16.27 16.35
N GLU A 39 -2.43 -17.25 15.77
CA GLU A 39 -1.93 -17.16 14.38
C GLU A 39 -3.07 -17.12 13.38
N ARG A 40 -4.15 -17.90 13.60
CA ARG A 40 -5.35 -17.84 12.77
C ARG A 40 -5.99 -16.46 12.81
N LEU A 41 -6.10 -15.86 13.99
CA LEU A 41 -6.66 -14.50 14.15
C LEU A 41 -5.83 -13.46 13.39
N ILE A 42 -4.50 -13.52 13.49
CA ILE A 42 -3.61 -12.61 12.79
C ILE A 42 -3.74 -12.78 11.26
N VAL A 43 -3.71 -14.00 10.75
CA VAL A 43 -3.87 -14.28 9.31
C VAL A 43 -5.23 -13.80 8.81
N THR A 44 -6.30 -14.03 9.57
CA THR A 44 -7.65 -13.56 9.20
C THR A 44 -7.73 -12.04 9.19
N ALA A 45 -7.12 -11.36 10.16
CA ALA A 45 -7.08 -9.90 10.20
C ALA A 45 -6.29 -9.32 9.00
N ILE A 46 -5.13 -9.90 8.67
CA ILE A 46 -4.34 -9.50 7.50
C ILE A 46 -5.15 -9.71 6.21
N ALA A 47 -5.83 -10.85 6.07
CA ALA A 47 -6.66 -11.14 4.90
C ALA A 47 -7.85 -10.18 4.80
N ALA A 48 -8.51 -9.84 5.91
CA ALA A 48 -9.59 -8.85 5.92
C ALA A 48 -9.10 -7.46 5.50
N ILE A 49 -7.97 -7.02 6.01
CA ILE A 49 -7.35 -5.75 5.61
C ILE A 49 -7.00 -5.77 4.12
N ALA A 50 -6.41 -6.85 3.61
CA ALA A 50 -6.08 -6.99 2.19
C ALA A 50 -7.32 -6.92 1.30
N LEU A 51 -8.44 -7.53 1.71
CA LEU A 51 -9.72 -7.44 0.99
C LEU A 51 -10.28 -6.02 0.98
N ILE A 52 -10.21 -5.29 2.10
CA ILE A 52 -10.62 -3.88 2.19
C ILE A 52 -9.78 -3.04 1.24
N TYR A 53 -8.47 -3.27 1.20
CA TYR A 53 -7.57 -2.57 0.28
C TYR A 53 -7.90 -2.89 -1.18
N LEU A 54 -8.16 -4.15 -1.51
CA LEU A 54 -8.55 -4.55 -2.86
C LEU A 54 -9.86 -3.89 -3.29
N ALA A 55 -10.87 -3.90 -2.43
CA ALA A 55 -12.15 -3.23 -2.67
C ALA A 55 -11.96 -1.72 -2.87
N GLY A 56 -11.13 -1.08 -2.04
CA GLY A 56 -10.75 0.33 -2.18
C GLY A 56 -10.07 0.63 -3.52
N ALA A 57 -9.15 -0.22 -3.95
CA ALA A 57 -8.48 -0.08 -5.25
C ALA A 57 -9.47 -0.14 -6.43
N VAL A 58 -10.33 -1.16 -6.41
CA VAL A 58 -11.37 -1.33 -7.45
C VAL A 58 -12.31 -0.12 -7.48
N THR A 59 -12.71 0.38 -6.31
CA THR A 59 -13.56 1.58 -6.21
C THR A 59 -12.87 2.81 -6.77
N LEU A 60 -11.58 3.03 -6.45
CA LEU A 60 -10.81 4.17 -6.97
C LEU A 60 -10.61 4.08 -8.49
N LEU A 61 -10.34 2.90 -9.03
CA LEU A 61 -10.24 2.69 -10.48
C LEU A 61 -11.58 2.93 -11.17
N TYR A 62 -12.68 2.48 -10.59
CA TYR A 62 -14.01 2.73 -11.11
C TYR A 62 -14.34 4.22 -11.08
N LEU A 63 -14.04 4.93 -9.98
CA LEU A 63 -14.19 6.38 -9.87
C LEU A 63 -13.35 7.12 -10.91
N LEU A 64 -12.09 6.71 -11.09
CA LEU A 64 -11.21 7.30 -12.09
C LEU A 64 -11.80 7.16 -13.51
N ALA A 65 -12.33 5.98 -13.84
CA ALA A 65 -12.97 5.75 -15.13
C ALA A 65 -14.27 6.57 -15.30
N ALA A 66 -15.09 6.64 -14.25
CA ALA A 66 -16.34 7.42 -14.26
C ALA A 66 -16.10 8.93 -14.36
N LEU A 67 -15.04 9.42 -13.71
CA LEU A 67 -14.64 10.82 -13.73
C LEU A 67 -13.89 11.22 -14.99
N TRP A 68 -13.50 10.27 -15.84
CA TRP A 68 -12.70 10.57 -17.03
C TRP A 68 -13.49 11.50 -17.97
N PRO A 69 -12.94 12.69 -18.34
CA PRO A 69 -13.69 13.66 -19.13
C PRO A 69 -13.88 13.16 -20.55
N PRO A 70 -15.13 13.17 -21.07
CA PRO A 70 -15.37 12.92 -22.48
C PRO A 70 -14.83 14.08 -23.32
N ALA A 71 -14.37 13.77 -24.52
CA ALA A 71 -13.82 14.77 -25.42
C ALA A 71 -14.88 15.81 -25.78
N GLY A 72 -14.59 17.12 -25.53
CA GLY A 72 -15.39 18.24 -26.04
C GLY A 72 -16.64 18.63 -25.24
N SER A 73 -16.89 18.06 -24.04
CA SER A 73 -18.06 18.44 -23.24
C SER A 73 -17.73 19.36 -22.07
N ALA A 74 -18.38 20.52 -22.01
CA ALA A 74 -18.28 21.46 -20.88
C ALA A 74 -18.99 20.92 -19.61
N GLN A 75 -20.07 20.19 -19.77
CA GLN A 75 -20.81 19.53 -18.71
C GLN A 75 -21.05 18.08 -19.05
N SER A 76 -20.94 17.19 -18.08
CA SER A 76 -21.24 15.78 -18.28
C SER A 76 -21.88 15.16 -17.06
N THR A 77 -22.87 14.31 -17.32
CA THR A 77 -23.50 13.48 -16.31
C THR A 77 -22.58 12.31 -15.99
N ILE A 78 -22.22 12.18 -14.71
CA ILE A 78 -21.47 11.05 -14.21
C ILE A 78 -22.44 10.10 -13.52
N THR A 79 -22.44 8.84 -13.92
CA THR A 79 -23.24 7.81 -13.26
C THR A 79 -22.32 7.02 -12.35
N PHE A 80 -22.54 7.13 -11.04
CA PHE A 80 -21.85 6.35 -10.03
C PHE A 80 -22.84 5.39 -9.38
N PHE A 81 -22.73 4.11 -9.71
CA PHE A 81 -23.71 3.07 -9.40
C PHE A 81 -25.12 3.46 -9.89
N HIS A 82 -25.97 3.97 -8.99
CA HIS A 82 -27.34 4.40 -9.28
C HIS A 82 -27.53 5.92 -9.13
N PHE A 83 -26.46 6.65 -8.80
CA PHE A 83 -26.51 8.10 -8.64
C PHE A 83 -26.01 8.79 -9.90
N CYS A 84 -26.82 9.69 -10.44
CA CYS A 84 -26.45 10.53 -11.58
C CYS A 84 -26.17 11.93 -11.08
N TRP A 85 -24.97 12.43 -11.29
CA TRP A 85 -24.56 13.78 -10.94
C TRP A 85 -24.10 14.52 -12.19
N THR A 86 -24.58 15.74 -12.36
CA THR A 86 -24.05 16.66 -13.36
C THR A 86 -22.93 17.47 -12.70
N LEU A 87 -21.71 17.33 -13.22
CA LEU A 87 -20.56 18.08 -12.75
C LEU A 87 -20.07 19.03 -13.84
N ASP A 88 -19.72 20.24 -13.43
CA ASP A 88 -18.98 21.19 -14.26
C ASP A 88 -17.55 20.67 -14.50
N ALA A 89 -16.96 21.09 -15.61
CA ALA A 89 -15.63 20.64 -16.02
C ALA A 89 -14.56 20.85 -14.92
N GLU A 90 -14.62 22.00 -14.23
CA GLU A 90 -13.68 22.32 -13.15
C GLU A 90 -13.84 21.40 -11.94
N VAL A 91 -15.07 21.22 -11.46
CA VAL A 91 -15.37 20.32 -10.33
C VAL A 91 -14.96 18.89 -10.65
N ARG A 92 -15.16 18.48 -11.89
CA ARG A 92 -14.74 17.17 -12.39
C ARG A 92 -13.23 16.99 -12.36
N LEU A 93 -12.46 18.00 -12.79
CA LEU A 93 -11.00 17.98 -12.71
C LEU A 93 -10.51 17.89 -11.25
N ILE A 94 -11.16 18.61 -10.34
CA ILE A 94 -10.86 18.53 -8.90
C ILE A 94 -11.06 17.09 -8.39
N TRP A 95 -12.17 16.45 -8.72
CA TRP A 95 -12.42 15.07 -8.33
C TRP A 95 -11.45 14.09 -9.01
N LEU A 96 -11.06 14.35 -10.25
CA LEU A 96 -10.04 13.57 -10.95
C LEU A 96 -8.68 13.64 -10.23
N VAL A 97 -8.28 14.84 -9.80
CA VAL A 97 -7.05 15.08 -9.01
C VAL A 97 -7.09 14.29 -7.71
N VAL A 98 -8.18 14.39 -6.95
CA VAL A 98 -8.38 13.67 -5.68
C VAL A 98 -8.29 12.17 -5.88
N THR A 99 -9.02 11.64 -6.87
CA THR A 99 -9.09 10.20 -7.13
C THR A 99 -7.76 9.64 -7.63
N ALA A 100 -7.09 10.33 -8.56
CA ALA A 100 -5.78 9.93 -9.08
C ALA A 100 -4.72 9.95 -7.98
N SER A 101 -4.73 10.97 -7.12
CA SER A 101 -3.79 11.06 -5.99
C SER A 101 -4.07 10.01 -4.92
N ALA A 102 -5.34 9.75 -4.61
CA ALA A 102 -5.72 8.67 -3.70
C ALA A 102 -5.22 7.31 -4.22
N LEU A 103 -5.34 7.06 -5.54
CA LEU A 103 -4.83 5.85 -6.18
C LEU A 103 -3.31 5.75 -6.09
N GLY A 104 -2.57 6.85 -6.33
CA GLY A 104 -1.12 6.90 -6.16
C GLY A 104 -0.69 6.61 -4.72
N SER A 105 -1.34 7.23 -3.74
CA SER A 105 -1.12 6.96 -2.30
C SER A 105 -1.46 5.51 -1.94
N PHE A 106 -2.51 4.96 -2.55
CA PHE A 106 -2.91 3.57 -2.36
C PHE A 106 -1.82 2.61 -2.82
N ILE A 107 -1.23 2.80 -4.01
CA ILE A 107 -0.14 1.96 -4.52
C ILE A 107 1.01 1.92 -3.52
N HIS A 108 1.45 3.09 -3.04
CA HIS A 108 2.53 3.16 -2.06
C HIS A 108 2.16 2.47 -0.73
N THR A 109 0.95 2.67 -0.26
CA THR A 109 0.46 2.06 0.99
C THR A 109 0.32 0.55 0.86
N ALA A 110 -0.20 0.06 -0.27
CA ALA A 110 -0.35 -1.37 -0.53
C ALA A 110 1.01 -2.09 -0.61
N THR A 111 1.99 -1.50 -1.30
CA THR A 111 3.35 -2.07 -1.37
C THR A 111 4.02 -2.11 0.01
N SER A 112 3.88 -1.07 0.82
CA SER A 112 4.37 -1.05 2.20
C SER A 112 3.67 -2.10 3.06
N PHE A 113 2.34 -2.19 2.96
CA PHE A 113 1.54 -3.16 3.71
C PHE A 113 1.98 -4.61 3.40
N VAL A 114 2.13 -4.96 2.11
CA VAL A 114 2.56 -6.31 1.70
C VAL A 114 3.95 -6.63 2.25
N THR A 115 4.87 -5.67 2.23
CA THR A 115 6.23 -5.85 2.75
C THR A 115 6.22 -6.11 4.26
N TYR A 116 5.51 -5.28 5.04
CA TYR A 116 5.45 -5.44 6.50
C TYR A 116 4.62 -6.65 6.93
N ALA A 117 3.54 -6.96 6.20
CA ALA A 117 2.75 -8.16 6.45
C ALA A 117 3.55 -9.44 6.19
N GLY A 118 4.33 -9.46 5.11
CA GLY A 118 5.21 -10.58 4.75
C GLY A 118 6.32 -10.83 5.78
N ASN A 119 6.88 -9.75 6.34
CA ASN A 119 7.94 -9.82 7.35
C ASN A 119 7.40 -10.05 8.78
N ARG A 120 6.08 -10.11 9.00
CA ARG A 120 5.42 -10.22 10.31
C ARG A 120 5.70 -9.04 11.27
N ASP A 121 6.09 -7.88 10.73
CA ASP A 121 6.44 -6.66 11.49
C ASP A 121 5.30 -5.63 11.53
N LEU A 122 4.06 -6.06 11.30
CA LEU A 122 2.88 -5.19 11.35
C LEU A 122 2.56 -4.78 12.80
N ALA A 123 2.87 -3.53 13.14
CA ALA A 123 2.45 -2.94 14.40
C ALA A 123 1.03 -2.33 14.23
N PRO A 124 0.07 -2.64 15.14
CA PRO A 124 -1.30 -2.09 15.08
C PRO A 124 -1.35 -0.55 15.10
N SER A 125 -0.35 0.10 15.70
CA SER A 125 -0.22 1.56 15.75
C SER A 125 -0.06 2.21 14.37
N TRP A 126 0.38 1.47 13.36
CA TRP A 126 0.58 1.99 12.00
C TRP A 126 -0.69 2.00 11.16
N LEU A 127 -1.75 1.33 11.64
CA LEU A 127 -3.01 1.24 10.90
C LEU A 127 -3.63 2.63 10.65
N GLY A 128 -3.59 3.51 11.66
CA GLY A 128 -4.03 4.90 11.52
C GLY A 128 -3.26 5.67 10.45
N TRP A 129 -1.95 5.47 10.38
CA TRP A 129 -1.11 6.08 9.35
C TRP A 129 -1.47 5.61 7.94
N TYR A 130 -1.70 4.30 7.76
CA TYR A 130 -2.10 3.76 6.45
C TYR A 130 -3.46 4.31 5.99
N MET A 131 -4.42 4.50 6.92
CA MET A 131 -5.73 5.07 6.58
C MET A 131 -5.68 6.56 6.25
N LEU A 132 -4.81 7.33 6.93
CA LEU A 132 -4.71 8.77 6.73
C LEU A 132 -3.93 9.16 5.47
N ARG A 133 -3.06 8.30 5.00
CA ARG A 133 -2.15 8.58 3.89
C ARG A 133 -2.84 8.97 2.57
N PRO A 134 -3.91 8.29 2.10
CA PRO A 134 -4.63 8.72 0.90
C PRO A 134 -5.23 10.12 1.03
N ALA A 135 -5.72 10.50 2.21
CA ALA A 135 -6.26 11.82 2.47
C ALA A 135 -5.17 12.91 2.42
N ILE A 136 -3.99 12.63 3.00
CA ILE A 136 -2.82 13.52 2.91
C ILE A 136 -2.39 13.70 1.46
N GLY A 137 -2.29 12.60 0.70
CA GLY A 137 -1.96 12.64 -0.72
C GLY A 137 -2.94 13.48 -1.52
N ALA A 138 -4.24 13.28 -1.30
CA ALA A 138 -5.31 14.04 -1.97
C ALA A 138 -5.25 15.53 -1.65
N ALA A 139 -5.08 15.88 -0.37
CA ALA A 139 -4.94 17.29 0.04
C ALA A 139 -3.72 17.96 -0.61
N LEU A 140 -2.59 17.25 -0.63
CA LEU A 140 -1.36 17.76 -1.24
C LEU A 140 -1.51 17.93 -2.77
N ALA A 141 -2.15 16.99 -3.45
CA ALA A 141 -2.40 17.08 -4.89
C ALA A 141 -3.34 18.24 -5.23
N LEU A 142 -4.33 18.53 -4.39
CA LEU A 142 -5.20 19.71 -4.55
C LEU A 142 -4.40 21.01 -4.39
N ILE A 143 -3.50 21.09 -3.42
CA ILE A 143 -2.62 22.27 -3.26
C ILE A 143 -1.78 22.48 -4.53
N PHE A 144 -1.17 21.43 -5.05
CA PHE A 144 -0.42 21.50 -6.30
C PHE A 144 -1.28 21.88 -7.49
N TYR A 145 -2.50 21.30 -7.58
CA TYR A 145 -3.45 21.64 -8.64
C TYR A 145 -3.79 23.13 -8.63
N PHE A 146 -4.12 23.68 -7.46
CA PHE A 146 -4.42 25.13 -7.33
C PHE A 146 -3.19 26.00 -7.58
N ALA A 147 -2.00 25.56 -7.17
CA ALA A 147 -0.76 26.29 -7.45
C ALA A 147 -0.44 26.35 -8.96
N ILE A 148 -0.65 25.24 -9.69
CA ILE A 148 -0.50 25.20 -11.15
C ILE A 148 -1.58 26.06 -11.81
N ARG A 149 -2.82 25.94 -11.38
CA ARG A 149 -3.97 26.70 -11.91
C ARG A 149 -3.82 28.19 -11.67
N GLY A 150 -3.34 28.57 -10.48
CA GLY A 150 -3.06 29.96 -10.08
C GLY A 150 -1.78 30.54 -10.68
N GLY A 151 -1.05 29.80 -11.51
CA GLY A 151 0.13 30.30 -12.21
C GLY A 151 1.40 30.41 -11.36
N VAL A 152 1.45 29.79 -10.18
CA VAL A 152 2.61 29.86 -9.28
C VAL A 152 3.88 29.32 -9.94
N PHE A 153 3.75 28.34 -10.84
CA PHE A 153 4.89 27.69 -11.48
C PHE A 153 5.21 28.20 -12.90
N ALA A 154 4.23 28.68 -13.66
CA ALA A 154 4.42 28.99 -15.08
C ALA A 154 3.43 30.02 -15.67
N GLY A 155 2.85 30.87 -14.83
CA GLY A 155 1.72 31.72 -15.25
C GLY A 155 0.39 30.96 -15.28
N SER A 156 -0.74 31.67 -15.19
CA SER A 156 -2.08 31.07 -15.17
C SER A 156 -2.36 30.34 -16.49
N ALA A 157 -2.54 29.02 -16.43
CA ALA A 157 -3.00 28.25 -17.58
C ALA A 157 -4.52 28.35 -17.71
N PRO A 158 -5.06 28.77 -18.88
CA PRO A 158 -6.49 28.75 -19.11
C PRO A 158 -7.05 27.33 -18.95
N GLU A 159 -8.27 27.22 -18.43
CA GLU A 159 -8.95 25.95 -18.14
C GLU A 159 -8.95 24.99 -19.34
N GLN A 160 -9.15 25.53 -20.54
CA GLN A 160 -9.26 24.80 -21.79
C GLN A 160 -7.93 24.14 -22.25
N ASN A 161 -6.79 24.54 -21.68
CA ASN A 161 -5.46 24.05 -22.06
C ASN A 161 -4.89 23.01 -21.08
N LEU A 162 -5.60 22.68 -20.00
CA LEU A 162 -5.16 21.68 -19.05
C LEU A 162 -5.44 20.27 -19.60
N ASN A 163 -4.38 19.54 -19.90
CA ASN A 163 -4.49 18.16 -20.36
C ASN A 163 -4.88 17.24 -19.18
N PRO A 164 -6.08 16.60 -19.20
CA PRO A 164 -6.54 15.73 -18.11
C PRO A 164 -5.59 14.56 -17.83
N PHE A 165 -4.92 14.03 -18.86
CA PHE A 165 -3.93 12.96 -18.70
C PHE A 165 -2.72 13.43 -17.87
N GLY A 166 -2.21 14.62 -18.18
CA GLY A 166 -1.10 15.22 -17.45
C GLY A 166 -1.46 15.52 -16.00
N ILE A 167 -2.65 16.06 -15.75
CA ILE A 167 -3.15 16.34 -14.41
C ILE A 167 -3.32 15.05 -13.61
N ALA A 168 -3.96 14.03 -14.17
CA ALA A 168 -4.16 12.75 -13.51
C ALA A 168 -2.83 12.06 -13.16
N ALA A 169 -1.89 12.02 -14.13
CA ALA A 169 -0.58 11.43 -13.93
C ALA A 169 0.21 12.18 -12.83
N PHE A 170 0.25 13.52 -12.89
CA PHE A 170 0.93 14.34 -11.90
C PHE A 170 0.32 14.17 -10.51
N SER A 171 -1.01 14.19 -10.39
CA SER A 171 -1.71 13.98 -9.13
C SER A 171 -1.44 12.60 -8.53
N GLY A 172 -1.41 11.56 -9.37
CA GLY A 172 -1.02 10.22 -8.95
C GLY A 172 0.41 10.15 -8.41
N MET A 173 1.36 10.82 -9.07
CA MET A 173 2.74 10.91 -8.59
C MET A 173 2.84 11.69 -7.27
N VAL A 174 2.12 12.80 -7.12
CA VAL A 174 2.07 13.55 -5.85
C VAL A 174 1.54 12.68 -4.73
N GLY A 175 0.48 11.91 -4.97
CA GLY A 175 -0.07 10.96 -4.01
C GLY A 175 0.93 9.87 -3.63
N MET A 176 1.62 9.28 -4.60
CA MET A 176 2.61 8.23 -4.39
C MET A 176 3.83 8.73 -3.60
N PHE A 177 4.32 9.92 -3.94
CA PHE A 177 5.53 10.53 -3.39
C PHE A 177 5.23 11.74 -2.50
N SER A 178 4.17 11.67 -1.68
CA SER A 178 3.68 12.78 -0.87
C SER A 178 4.77 13.44 0.01
N LYS A 179 5.70 12.66 0.56
CA LYS A 179 6.84 13.19 1.35
C LYS A 179 7.76 14.06 0.49
N GLN A 180 8.20 13.55 -0.66
CA GLN A 180 9.06 14.27 -1.60
C GLN A 180 8.34 15.49 -2.19
N ALA A 181 7.04 15.37 -2.47
CA ALA A 181 6.23 16.48 -2.94
C ALA A 181 6.14 17.61 -1.90
N THR A 182 5.97 17.28 -0.62
CA THR A 182 5.98 18.26 0.49
C THR A 182 7.34 18.95 0.59
N GLU A 183 8.45 18.23 0.48
CA GLU A 183 9.79 18.81 0.50
C GLU A 183 10.03 19.76 -0.68
N LYS A 184 9.54 19.44 -1.86
CA LYS A 184 9.61 20.31 -3.03
C LYS A 184 8.75 21.56 -2.88
N LEU A 185 7.53 21.41 -2.38
CA LEU A 185 6.63 22.54 -2.11
C LEU A 185 7.26 23.51 -1.10
N ARG A 186 7.87 23.00 -0.03
CA ARG A 186 8.60 23.81 0.93
C ARG A 186 9.72 24.64 0.28
N LYS A 187 10.52 24.02 -0.60
CA LYS A 187 11.60 24.74 -1.31
C LYS A 187 11.05 25.87 -2.21
N VAL A 188 9.91 25.63 -2.88
CA VAL A 188 9.25 26.66 -3.68
C VAL A 188 8.81 27.82 -2.78
N PHE A 189 8.20 27.51 -1.63
CA PHE A 189 7.78 28.51 -0.64
C PHE A 189 8.99 29.34 -0.15
N ASP A 190 10.07 28.67 0.25
CA ASP A 190 11.29 29.33 0.73
C ASP A 190 11.86 30.26 -0.36
N THR A 191 11.74 29.91 -1.67
CA THR A 191 12.22 30.73 -2.78
C THR A 191 11.32 31.95 -3.05
N ILE A 192 10.01 31.83 -2.83
CA ILE A 192 9.06 32.93 -3.08
C ILE A 192 9.13 33.98 -1.95
N PHE A 193 9.42 33.54 -0.73
CA PHE A 193 9.36 34.38 0.48
C PHE A 193 10.75 34.74 1.04
N SER A 194 11.83 34.37 0.40
CA SER A 194 13.19 34.80 0.70
C SER A 194 13.59 35.98 -0.17
#